data_35dde1092dc23ac2c9dc25c158c58b13
#
_entry.id   35dde1092dc23ac2c9dc25c158c58b13
#
_cell.length_a   1.000
_cell.length_b   1.000
_cell.length_c   1.000
_cell.angle_alpha   90.00
_cell.angle_beta   90.00
_cell.angle_gamma   90.00
#
_symmetry.space_group_name_H-M   'P 1'
#
loop_
_entity.id
_entity.type
_entity.pdbx_description
1 polymer ?
#
loop_
_entity_poly.entity_id
_entity_poly.type
_entity_poly.pdbx_seq_one_letter_code
_entity_poly.pdbx_strand_id
1 'polypeptide(L)'
;MKSKILFIILIISNSFLYATKHEHIDENEIRYFKASPLDVTIQQQLREGEVWQAFLADNPNWFVMFDENNKMPHRAFGEPIQLNGGSNPDVLDFLSTSSFVLPTDLRFDKRSKNEKYKNFDFNQFYNNLEVISSRVYAKLSLDNRLIAFGLDVYNDINIDVNPLVDKNLAITASQQNVNQPITDVSVQDELMILPIPKNGKYFYHLVYVIKFKTKIEVGPAHYVCYVDAKNATLLMRKNEVMYEAPPAISSVSGDLYTTHPYNPSSVEKFKHLKANNPATGVNYYTDLSGNVTIPLTVGTQIRYKLEGLYSDVQTNGNTP
;
A
#
# COMPACT_ATOMS: atom_id res chain seq x y z
N MET A 1 -4.38 5.85 -61.63
CA MET A 1 -3.66 6.28 -60.42
C MET A 1 -3.70 5.12 -59.41
N LYS A 2 -2.57 4.43 -59.19
CA LYS A 2 -2.48 3.32 -58.23
C LYS A 2 -2.12 3.90 -56.87
N SER A 3 -3.05 3.80 -55.91
CA SER A 3 -2.83 4.17 -54.52
C SER A 3 -1.77 3.22 -53.94
N LYS A 4 -0.65 3.77 -53.50
CA LYS A 4 0.39 3.02 -52.79
C LYS A 4 0.01 2.99 -51.30
N ILE A 5 -0.40 1.84 -50.84
CA ILE A 5 -0.64 1.59 -49.40
C ILE A 5 0.74 1.45 -48.76
N LEU A 6 1.05 2.38 -47.86
CA LEU A 6 2.24 2.35 -47.02
C LEU A 6 1.98 1.43 -45.81
N PHE A 7 2.56 0.23 -45.80
CA PHE A 7 2.55 -0.64 -44.62
C PHE A 7 3.66 -0.20 -43.66
N ILE A 8 3.28 0.44 -42.57
CA ILE A 8 4.19 0.68 -41.44
C ILE A 8 4.05 -0.50 -40.47
N ILE A 9 5.05 -1.38 -40.47
CA ILE A 9 5.15 -2.43 -39.43
C ILE A 9 5.77 -1.77 -38.20
N LEU A 10 4.92 -1.42 -37.23
CA LEU A 10 5.35 -0.91 -35.95
C LEU A 10 5.75 -2.12 -35.07
N ILE A 11 7.05 -2.41 -34.99
CA ILE A 11 7.56 -3.30 -33.93
C ILE A 11 7.62 -2.46 -32.67
N ILE A 12 6.57 -2.53 -31.87
CA ILE A 12 6.58 -1.99 -30.50
C ILE A 12 7.49 -2.93 -29.71
N SER A 13 8.77 -2.58 -29.60
CA SER A 13 9.58 -3.16 -28.53
C SER A 13 8.93 -2.75 -27.22
N ASN A 14 8.35 -3.70 -26.48
CA ASN A 14 7.94 -3.51 -25.10
C ASN A 14 9.22 -3.26 -24.27
N SER A 15 9.76 -2.06 -24.38
CA SER A 15 10.56 -1.53 -23.29
C SER A 15 9.59 -1.35 -22.14
N PHE A 16 9.53 -2.37 -21.26
CA PHE A 16 9.01 -2.17 -19.94
C PHE A 16 9.87 -1.07 -19.32
N LEU A 17 9.36 0.14 -19.37
CA LEU A 17 9.79 1.20 -18.48
C LEU A 17 9.47 0.68 -17.08
N TYR A 18 10.39 -0.08 -16.51
CA TYR A 18 10.49 -0.09 -15.07
C TYR A 18 10.77 1.37 -14.74
N ALA A 19 9.74 2.11 -14.35
CA ALA A 19 9.96 3.25 -13.50
C ALA A 19 10.76 2.65 -12.34
N THR A 20 12.08 2.76 -12.43
CA THR A 20 12.94 2.50 -11.29
C THR A 20 12.36 3.40 -10.25
N LYS A 21 11.68 2.78 -9.27
CA LYS A 21 11.27 3.43 -8.05
C LYS A 21 12.59 3.99 -7.52
N HIS A 22 12.89 5.25 -7.83
CA HIS A 22 13.80 6.00 -7.00
C HIS A 22 13.04 6.11 -5.68
N GLU A 23 13.10 5.02 -4.90
CA GLU A 23 12.85 5.13 -3.49
C GLU A 23 13.86 6.15 -3.04
N HIS A 24 13.39 7.34 -2.76
CA HIS A 24 14.17 8.27 -1.98
C HIS A 24 14.43 7.54 -0.68
N ILE A 25 15.65 7.01 -0.55
CA ILE A 25 16.06 6.32 0.67
C ILE A 25 16.23 7.46 1.67
N ASP A 26 15.21 7.59 2.53
CA ASP A 26 15.34 8.44 3.69
C ASP A 26 16.34 7.75 4.64
N GLU A 27 17.58 8.22 4.65
CA GLU A 27 18.68 7.66 5.44
C GLU A 27 18.38 7.61 6.94
N ASN A 28 17.44 8.44 7.39
CA ASN A 28 17.01 8.47 8.78
C ASN A 28 15.92 7.44 9.09
N GLU A 29 15.26 6.85 8.08
CA GLU A 29 14.28 5.79 8.33
C GLU A 29 14.94 4.51 8.82
N ILE A 30 14.34 3.94 9.86
CA ILE A 30 14.73 2.62 10.40
C ILE A 30 13.49 1.72 10.30
N ARG A 31 13.59 0.68 9.50
CA ARG A 31 12.54 -0.30 9.31
C ARG A 31 13.03 -1.67 9.77
N TYR A 32 12.40 -2.22 10.77
CA TYR A 32 12.76 -3.54 11.29
C TYR A 32 12.31 -4.69 10.40
N PHE A 33 11.32 -4.44 9.56
CA PHE A 33 10.83 -5.47 8.63
C PHE A 33 10.53 -4.84 7.27
N LYS A 34 10.83 -5.60 6.23
CA LYS A 34 10.31 -5.31 4.88
C LYS A 34 9.05 -6.12 4.71
N ALA A 35 8.00 -5.52 4.16
CA ALA A 35 6.86 -6.29 3.69
C ALA A 35 7.38 -7.30 2.65
N SER A 36 7.25 -8.57 2.96
CA SER A 36 7.56 -9.65 2.01
C SER A 36 6.34 -9.91 1.13
N PRO A 37 6.54 -10.28 -0.14
CA PRO A 37 5.44 -10.84 -0.93
C PRO A 37 4.83 -12.03 -0.21
N LEU A 38 3.51 -12.20 -0.35
CA LEU A 38 2.82 -13.35 0.22
C LEU A 38 3.36 -14.65 -0.39
N ASP A 39 3.57 -15.66 0.45
CA ASP A 39 3.98 -16.98 -0.01
C ASP A 39 2.76 -17.77 -0.48
N VAL A 40 2.75 -18.10 -1.78
CA VAL A 40 1.62 -18.81 -2.41
C VAL A 40 1.33 -20.15 -1.71
N THR A 41 2.37 -20.87 -1.28
CA THR A 41 2.25 -22.19 -0.64
C THR A 41 1.65 -22.05 0.77
N ILE A 42 2.14 -21.07 1.55
CA ILE A 42 1.59 -20.78 2.89
C ILE A 42 0.14 -20.32 2.77
N GLN A 43 -0.16 -19.43 1.83
CA GLN A 43 -1.53 -18.96 1.59
C GLN A 43 -2.48 -20.10 1.22
N GLN A 44 -2.02 -21.04 0.41
CA GLN A 44 -2.81 -22.23 0.06
C GLN A 44 -3.06 -23.13 1.28
N GLN A 45 -2.03 -23.44 2.06
CA GLN A 45 -2.15 -24.25 3.28
C GLN A 45 -3.14 -23.62 4.27
N LEU A 46 -3.09 -22.29 4.46
CA LEU A 46 -4.01 -21.57 5.34
C LEU A 46 -5.46 -21.61 4.84
N ARG A 47 -5.67 -21.55 3.51
CA ARG A 47 -7.01 -21.69 2.92
C ARG A 47 -7.57 -23.11 3.05
N GLU A 48 -6.72 -24.12 3.03
CA GLU A 48 -7.10 -25.53 3.24
C GLU A 48 -7.24 -25.89 4.73
N GLY A 49 -6.84 -24.98 5.64
CA GLY A 49 -6.91 -25.17 7.07
C GLY A 49 -8.35 -25.24 7.61
N GLU A 50 -8.54 -26.01 8.69
CA GLU A 50 -9.85 -26.33 9.28
C GLU A 50 -10.72 -25.10 9.59
N VAL A 51 -10.11 -24.04 10.12
CA VAL A 51 -10.82 -22.81 10.51
C VAL A 51 -11.48 -22.13 9.31
N TRP A 52 -10.74 -22.02 8.19
CA TRP A 52 -11.30 -21.41 6.99
C TRP A 52 -12.27 -22.33 6.27
N GLN A 53 -12.02 -23.63 6.26
CA GLN A 53 -12.93 -24.60 5.67
C GLN A 53 -14.25 -24.69 6.44
N ALA A 54 -14.22 -24.56 7.77
CA ALA A 54 -15.44 -24.46 8.59
C ALA A 54 -16.23 -23.20 8.24
N PHE A 55 -15.57 -22.06 8.06
CA PHE A 55 -16.23 -20.84 7.60
C PHE A 55 -16.88 -20.99 6.22
N LEU A 56 -16.16 -21.63 5.28
CA LEU A 56 -16.68 -21.88 3.91
C LEU A 56 -17.85 -22.86 3.86
N ALA A 57 -17.95 -23.80 4.82
CA ALA A 57 -19.07 -24.73 4.87
C ALA A 57 -20.43 -24.01 5.01
N ASP A 58 -20.45 -22.92 5.79
CA ASP A 58 -21.64 -22.10 5.99
C ASP A 58 -21.71 -20.91 4.99
N ASN A 59 -20.56 -20.49 4.45
CA ASN A 59 -20.43 -19.30 3.62
C ASN A 59 -19.65 -19.62 2.34
N PRO A 60 -20.20 -20.37 1.39
CA PRO A 60 -19.50 -20.69 0.14
C PRO A 60 -19.23 -19.42 -0.68
N ASN A 61 -18.27 -19.49 -1.61
CA ASN A 61 -17.89 -18.39 -2.50
C ASN A 61 -17.24 -17.17 -1.79
N TRP A 62 -16.60 -17.42 -0.65
CA TRP A 62 -15.73 -16.43 -0.01
C TRP A 62 -14.27 -16.68 -0.34
N PHE A 63 -13.52 -15.59 -0.49
CA PHE A 63 -12.08 -15.56 -0.76
C PHE A 63 -11.37 -14.94 0.42
N VAL A 64 -10.12 -15.38 0.66
CA VAL A 64 -9.33 -14.88 1.77
C VAL A 64 -7.86 -14.71 1.39
N MET A 65 -7.26 -13.70 1.99
CA MET A 65 -5.83 -13.47 2.09
C MET A 65 -5.46 -13.42 3.57
N PHE A 66 -4.56 -14.30 3.99
CA PHE A 66 -4.14 -14.41 5.39
C PHE A 66 -2.92 -13.54 5.68
N ASP A 67 -2.81 -13.08 6.92
CA ASP A 67 -1.51 -12.74 7.51
C ASP A 67 -0.78 -14.04 7.84
N GLU A 68 0.41 -14.24 7.25
CA GLU A 68 1.16 -15.48 7.36
C GLU A 68 1.83 -15.67 8.74
N ASN A 69 1.95 -14.60 9.54
CA ASN A 69 2.59 -14.66 10.85
C ASN A 69 1.61 -15.06 11.97
N ASN A 70 0.39 -14.51 11.97
CA ASN A 70 -0.65 -14.85 12.96
C ASN A 70 -1.71 -15.80 12.42
N LYS A 71 -1.70 -16.10 11.11
CA LYS A 71 -2.64 -17.00 10.41
C LYS A 71 -4.09 -16.53 10.46
N MET A 72 -4.32 -15.25 10.72
CA MET A 72 -5.64 -14.65 10.73
C MET A 72 -6.03 -14.11 9.33
N PRO A 73 -7.32 -14.09 8.98
CA PRO A 73 -7.80 -13.47 7.75
C PRO A 73 -7.46 -11.98 7.69
N HIS A 74 -6.41 -11.60 6.98
CA HIS A 74 -6.08 -10.20 6.75
C HIS A 74 -7.15 -9.49 5.92
N ARG A 75 -7.65 -10.18 4.88
CA ARG A 75 -8.77 -9.73 4.05
C ARG A 75 -9.61 -10.91 3.61
N ALA A 76 -10.90 -10.85 3.87
CA ALA A 76 -11.87 -11.79 3.36
C ALA A 76 -13.03 -11.03 2.70
N PHE A 77 -13.54 -11.56 1.59
CA PHE A 77 -14.70 -10.99 0.87
C PHE A 77 -15.40 -12.08 0.06
N GLY A 78 -16.67 -11.89 -0.20
CA GLY A 78 -17.44 -12.89 -0.93
C GLY A 78 -18.92 -12.54 -1.10
N GLU A 79 -19.76 -13.56 -1.29
CA GLU A 79 -21.19 -13.39 -1.34
C GLU A 79 -21.72 -12.76 -0.07
N PRO A 80 -22.63 -11.77 -0.16
CA PRO A 80 -23.13 -11.04 1.00
C PRO A 80 -23.82 -11.94 2.02
N ILE A 81 -23.35 -11.95 3.27
CA ILE A 81 -23.92 -12.72 4.38
C ILE A 81 -24.88 -11.82 5.18
N GLN A 82 -26.12 -12.25 5.36
CA GLN A 82 -27.10 -11.52 6.17
C GLN A 82 -26.73 -11.61 7.65
N LEU A 83 -26.50 -10.45 8.29
CA LEU A 83 -26.36 -10.36 9.74
C LEU A 83 -27.71 -10.13 10.42
N ASN A 84 -27.84 -10.54 11.69
CA ASN A 84 -29.04 -10.34 12.50
C ASN A 84 -29.36 -8.86 12.74
N GLY A 85 -28.34 -7.99 12.58
CA GLY A 85 -28.45 -6.55 12.70
C GLY A 85 -27.29 -5.85 12.01
N GLY A 86 -27.12 -4.56 12.23
CA GLY A 86 -26.07 -3.72 11.63
C GLY A 86 -25.42 -2.79 12.63
N SER A 87 -25.32 -3.23 13.88
CA SER A 87 -24.62 -2.56 14.97
C SER A 87 -23.23 -3.15 15.20
N ASN A 88 -22.42 -2.48 16.03
CA ASN A 88 -21.10 -2.98 16.41
C ASN A 88 -21.14 -4.37 17.06
N PRO A 89 -22.07 -4.64 18.05
CA PRO A 89 -22.20 -5.97 18.62
C PRO A 89 -22.54 -7.04 17.59
N ASP A 90 -23.45 -6.78 16.65
CA ASP A 90 -23.87 -7.78 15.64
C ASP A 90 -22.69 -8.21 14.76
N VAL A 91 -21.78 -7.26 14.43
CA VAL A 91 -20.59 -7.53 13.63
C VAL A 91 -19.60 -8.40 14.42
N LEU A 92 -19.30 -8.02 15.68
CA LEU A 92 -18.37 -8.78 16.50
C LEU A 92 -18.90 -10.16 16.86
N ASP A 93 -20.21 -10.28 17.14
CA ASP A 93 -20.86 -11.55 17.41
C ASP A 93 -20.73 -12.51 16.23
N PHE A 94 -21.04 -12.04 15.03
CA PHE A 94 -20.85 -12.85 13.82
C PHE A 94 -19.39 -13.29 13.66
N LEU A 95 -18.42 -12.39 13.77
CA LEU A 95 -17.01 -12.71 13.57
C LEU A 95 -16.49 -13.68 14.64
N SER A 96 -16.93 -13.57 15.89
CA SER A 96 -16.55 -14.47 16.99
C SER A 96 -17.21 -15.85 16.91
N THR A 97 -18.40 -15.94 16.34
CA THR A 97 -19.10 -17.22 16.12
C THR A 97 -18.63 -17.96 14.87
N SER A 98 -17.94 -17.29 13.97
CA SER A 98 -17.46 -17.83 12.69
C SER A 98 -16.12 -18.60 12.77
N SER A 99 -15.86 -19.30 13.85
CA SER A 99 -14.63 -20.10 14.10
C SER A 99 -13.34 -19.29 14.25
N PHE A 100 -13.41 -17.96 14.25
CA PHE A 100 -12.25 -17.12 14.49
C PHE A 100 -12.11 -16.76 15.97
N VAL A 101 -10.91 -16.92 16.54
CA VAL A 101 -10.64 -16.48 17.89
C VAL A 101 -10.30 -15.01 17.90
N LEU A 102 -11.18 -14.18 18.45
CA LEU A 102 -10.96 -12.77 18.61
C LEU A 102 -10.39 -12.43 20.00
N PRO A 103 -9.55 -11.39 20.11
CA PRO A 103 -9.12 -10.85 21.39
C PRO A 103 -10.32 -10.36 22.21
N THR A 104 -10.22 -10.44 23.52
CA THR A 104 -11.30 -10.04 24.45
C THR A 104 -11.47 -8.53 24.57
N ASP A 105 -10.41 -7.73 24.35
CA ASP A 105 -10.46 -6.27 24.45
C ASP A 105 -10.34 -5.64 23.05
N LEU A 106 -11.46 -5.65 22.33
CA LEU A 106 -11.64 -4.92 21.07
C LEU A 106 -12.48 -3.69 21.33
N ARG A 107 -11.94 -2.52 21.03
CA ARG A 107 -12.64 -1.25 21.21
C ARG A 107 -13.01 -0.65 19.88
N PHE A 108 -14.25 -0.17 19.82
CA PHE A 108 -14.73 0.49 18.63
C PHE A 108 -13.95 1.79 18.38
N ASP A 109 -13.35 1.91 17.20
CA ASP A 109 -12.64 3.11 16.77
C ASP A 109 -13.58 4.05 16.01
N LYS A 110 -14.11 3.58 14.89
CA LYS A 110 -14.94 4.43 14.05
C LYS A 110 -15.95 3.66 13.22
N ARG A 111 -17.02 4.38 12.88
CA ARG A 111 -18.00 3.95 11.90
C ARG A 111 -18.07 4.98 10.79
N SER A 112 -17.94 4.54 9.55
CA SER A 112 -18.22 5.38 8.40
C SER A 112 -19.35 4.79 7.57
N LYS A 113 -20.17 5.65 7.00
CA LYS A 113 -21.27 5.28 6.11
C LYS A 113 -21.22 6.17 4.88
N ASN A 114 -21.36 5.56 3.72
CA ASN A 114 -21.57 6.27 2.46
C ASN A 114 -22.88 5.79 1.80
N GLU A 115 -23.12 6.20 0.56
CA GLU A 115 -24.35 5.84 -0.19
C GLU A 115 -24.52 4.34 -0.45
N LYS A 116 -23.45 3.54 -0.31
CA LYS A 116 -23.46 2.11 -0.66
C LYS A 116 -23.15 1.20 0.52
N TYR A 117 -22.33 1.65 1.48
CA TYR A 117 -21.73 0.78 2.50
C TYR A 117 -21.67 1.42 3.88
N LYS A 118 -21.67 0.56 4.90
CA LYS A 118 -21.30 0.86 6.29
C LYS A 118 -20.00 0.16 6.57
N ASN A 119 -19.02 0.87 7.15
CA ASN A 119 -17.75 0.30 7.57
C ASN A 119 -17.64 0.41 9.09
N PHE A 120 -17.12 -0.61 9.71
CA PHE A 120 -16.87 -0.71 11.14
C PHE A 120 -15.40 -1.02 11.34
N ASP A 121 -14.76 -0.30 12.25
CA ASP A 121 -13.37 -0.48 12.61
C ASP A 121 -13.25 -0.60 14.13
N PHE A 122 -12.43 -1.56 14.58
CA PHE A 122 -12.12 -1.81 15.99
C PHE A 122 -10.62 -1.98 16.14
N ASN A 123 -10.05 -1.39 17.18
CA ASN A 123 -8.65 -1.58 17.57
C ASN A 123 -8.56 -2.57 18.73
N GLN A 124 -7.49 -3.36 18.76
CA GLN A 124 -7.19 -4.26 19.85
C GLN A 124 -6.44 -3.54 20.97
N PHE A 125 -6.77 -3.89 22.21
CA PHE A 125 -6.07 -3.46 23.39
C PHE A 125 -5.56 -4.68 24.19
N TYR A 126 -4.48 -4.49 24.92
CA TYR A 126 -3.94 -5.44 25.87
C TYR A 126 -3.50 -4.70 27.13
N ASN A 127 -4.06 -5.06 28.29
CA ASN A 127 -3.85 -4.34 29.55
C ASN A 127 -4.05 -2.80 29.42
N ASN A 128 -5.11 -2.40 28.73
CA ASN A 128 -5.45 -1.00 28.38
C ASN A 128 -4.48 -0.28 27.44
N LEU A 129 -3.46 -0.93 26.91
CA LEU A 129 -2.56 -0.36 25.91
C LEU A 129 -3.01 -0.76 24.51
N GLU A 130 -3.04 0.20 23.60
CA GLU A 130 -3.38 -0.05 22.21
C GLU A 130 -2.30 -0.90 21.53
N VAL A 131 -2.73 -1.87 20.74
CA VAL A 131 -1.84 -2.68 19.91
C VAL A 131 -1.73 -2.05 18.53
N ILE A 132 -0.54 -1.55 18.21
CA ILE A 132 -0.25 -0.84 16.96
C ILE A 132 -0.52 -1.74 15.76
N SER A 133 -1.15 -1.18 14.73
CA SER A 133 -1.54 -1.90 13.52
C SER A 133 -2.56 -3.02 13.72
N SER A 134 -3.14 -3.15 14.91
CA SER A 134 -4.29 -4.04 15.09
C SER A 134 -5.53 -3.40 14.45
N ARG A 135 -6.36 -4.23 13.83
CA ARG A 135 -7.62 -3.77 13.26
C ARG A 135 -8.54 -4.94 13.01
N VAL A 136 -9.74 -4.89 13.57
CA VAL A 136 -10.86 -5.66 13.05
C VAL A 136 -11.71 -4.73 12.22
N TYR A 137 -11.92 -5.05 10.96
CA TYR A 137 -12.83 -4.26 10.13
C TYR A 137 -13.91 -5.14 9.52
N ALA A 138 -15.08 -4.55 9.34
CA ALA A 138 -16.17 -5.15 8.60
C ALA A 138 -16.84 -4.13 7.68
N LYS A 139 -17.17 -4.57 6.49
CA LYS A 139 -17.89 -3.78 5.50
C LYS A 139 -19.23 -4.42 5.21
N LEU A 140 -20.30 -3.68 5.47
CA LEU A 140 -21.66 -4.11 5.25
C LEU A 140 -22.32 -3.30 4.12
N SER A 141 -23.24 -3.91 3.40
CA SER A 141 -24.22 -3.20 2.59
C SER A 141 -25.19 -2.41 3.47
N LEU A 142 -26.00 -1.54 2.88
CA LEU A 142 -26.98 -0.73 3.65
C LEU A 142 -28.06 -1.57 4.32
N ASP A 143 -28.37 -2.72 3.77
CA ASP A 143 -29.32 -3.71 4.29
C ASP A 143 -28.68 -4.75 5.24
N ASN A 144 -27.52 -4.42 5.84
CA ASN A 144 -26.81 -5.19 6.86
C ASN A 144 -26.22 -6.53 6.39
N ARG A 145 -25.91 -6.69 5.12
CA ARG A 145 -25.18 -7.86 4.65
C ARG A 145 -23.68 -7.63 4.69
N LEU A 146 -22.95 -8.51 5.33
CA LEU A 146 -21.48 -8.50 5.37
C LEU A 146 -20.92 -8.89 3.99
N ILE A 147 -20.04 -8.06 3.45
CA ILE A 147 -19.42 -8.24 2.12
C ILE A 147 -17.90 -8.34 2.17
N ALA A 148 -17.29 -7.87 3.24
CA ALA A 148 -15.87 -8.03 3.48
C ALA A 148 -15.55 -7.84 4.97
N PHE A 149 -14.49 -8.51 5.44
CA PHE A 149 -13.91 -8.30 6.76
C PHE A 149 -12.40 -8.56 6.77
N GLY A 150 -11.74 -8.13 7.82
CA GLY A 150 -10.34 -8.45 8.11
C GLY A 150 -10.07 -8.45 9.59
N LEU A 151 -9.16 -9.33 10.00
CA LEU A 151 -8.83 -9.62 11.40
C LEU A 151 -7.32 -9.49 11.61
N ASP A 152 -6.83 -8.25 11.59
CA ASP A 152 -5.43 -7.97 11.94
C ASP A 152 -5.33 -7.91 13.47
N VAL A 153 -5.36 -9.06 14.13
CA VAL A 153 -5.39 -9.19 15.58
C VAL A 153 -4.32 -10.18 16.07
N TYR A 154 -3.96 -10.05 17.35
CA TYR A 154 -2.86 -10.76 17.98
C TYR A 154 -3.35 -11.42 19.25
N ASN A 155 -3.45 -12.77 19.25
CA ASN A 155 -4.05 -13.55 20.34
C ASN A 155 -3.04 -14.07 21.38
N ASP A 156 -1.75 -14.00 21.07
CA ASP A 156 -0.66 -14.58 21.86
C ASP A 156 0.21 -13.51 22.55
N ILE A 157 -0.33 -12.30 22.75
CA ILE A 157 0.40 -11.23 23.45
C ILE A 157 0.61 -11.66 24.90
N ASN A 158 1.88 -11.75 25.30
CA ASN A 158 2.30 -12.03 26.67
C ASN A 158 3.56 -11.24 27.00
N ILE A 159 3.37 -9.98 27.42
CA ILE A 159 4.46 -9.08 27.78
C ILE A 159 4.17 -8.36 29.10
N ASP A 160 5.22 -8.01 29.82
CA ASP A 160 5.13 -7.09 30.94
C ASP A 160 5.00 -5.64 30.44
N VAL A 161 3.95 -4.97 30.88
CA VAL A 161 3.58 -3.59 30.45
C VAL A 161 4.20 -2.49 31.33
N ASN A 162 5.10 -2.81 32.26
CA ASN A 162 5.80 -1.82 33.07
C ASN A 162 7.06 -1.34 32.34
N PRO A 163 7.25 -0.05 32.05
CA PRO A 163 8.48 0.44 31.43
C PRO A 163 9.67 0.36 32.39
N LEU A 164 10.85 0.08 31.86
CA LEU A 164 12.13 0.14 32.59
C LEU A 164 12.97 1.35 32.19
N VAL A 165 12.57 2.03 31.15
CA VAL A 165 13.24 3.21 30.56
C VAL A 165 12.34 4.43 30.77
N ASP A 166 12.94 5.55 31.15
CA ASP A 166 12.19 6.82 31.25
C ASP A 166 12.00 7.50 29.88
N LYS A 167 11.04 8.44 29.82
CA LYS A 167 10.69 9.18 28.61
C LYS A 167 11.89 9.95 28.02
N ASN A 168 12.79 10.50 28.82
CA ASN A 168 13.90 11.33 28.34
C ASN A 168 14.93 10.46 27.61
N LEU A 169 15.22 9.28 28.16
CA LEU A 169 16.10 8.33 27.50
C LEU A 169 15.51 7.83 26.18
N ALA A 170 14.19 7.58 26.17
CA ALA A 170 13.49 7.20 24.93
C ALA A 170 13.52 8.31 23.87
N ILE A 171 13.35 9.58 24.27
CA ILE A 171 13.50 10.74 23.36
C ILE A 171 14.91 10.76 22.77
N THR A 172 15.93 10.64 23.60
CA THR A 172 17.32 10.63 23.15
C THR A 172 17.57 9.48 22.16
N ALA A 173 17.07 8.30 22.45
CA ALA A 173 17.18 7.13 21.57
C ALA A 173 16.46 7.35 20.23
N SER A 174 15.30 8.00 20.24
CA SER A 174 14.53 8.28 19.02
C SER A 174 15.27 9.16 18.02
N GLN A 175 16.18 10.01 18.50
CA GLN A 175 16.92 11.02 17.72
C GLN A 175 18.29 10.52 17.26
N GLN A 176 18.69 9.31 17.61
CA GLN A 176 20.01 8.76 17.25
C GLN A 176 20.24 8.81 15.73
N ASN A 177 21.44 9.22 15.33
CA ASN A 177 21.89 9.32 13.93
C ASN A 177 21.08 10.28 13.04
N VAL A 178 20.29 11.19 13.62
CA VAL A 178 19.70 12.32 12.90
C VAL A 178 20.64 13.52 13.03
N ASN A 179 21.28 13.89 11.93
CA ASN A 179 22.28 14.95 11.91
C ASN A 179 21.68 16.36 11.69
N GLN A 180 20.43 16.42 11.26
CA GLN A 180 19.74 17.67 10.97
C GLN A 180 19.09 18.24 12.23
N PRO A 181 18.86 19.56 12.31
CA PRO A 181 18.16 20.17 13.42
C PRO A 181 16.77 19.56 13.64
N ILE A 182 16.49 19.17 14.87
CA ILE A 182 15.22 18.56 15.28
C ILE A 182 14.35 19.61 15.96
N THR A 183 13.07 19.63 15.61
CA THR A 183 12.05 20.49 16.18
C THR A 183 10.78 19.72 16.52
N ASP A 184 9.88 20.36 17.29
CA ASP A 184 8.54 19.85 17.60
C ASP A 184 8.55 18.41 18.14
N VAL A 185 9.42 18.15 19.13
CA VAL A 185 9.49 16.84 19.79
C VAL A 185 8.28 16.65 20.69
N SER A 186 7.56 15.57 20.50
CA SER A 186 6.45 15.16 21.34
C SER A 186 6.49 13.67 21.64
N VAL A 187 6.01 13.29 22.81
CA VAL A 187 5.86 11.88 23.23
C VAL A 187 4.39 11.63 23.46
N GLN A 188 3.85 10.56 22.93
CA GLN A 188 2.50 10.13 23.23
C GLN A 188 2.40 9.78 24.73
N ASP A 189 1.31 10.18 25.38
CA ASP A 189 1.17 10.02 26.83
C ASP A 189 1.13 8.55 27.24
N GLU A 190 0.45 7.73 26.47
CA GLU A 190 0.31 6.31 26.74
C GLU A 190 1.34 5.50 25.96
N LEU A 191 1.87 4.46 26.62
CA LEU A 191 2.66 3.44 25.94
C LEU A 191 1.76 2.63 25.00
N MET A 192 2.37 2.01 24.00
CA MET A 192 1.67 1.13 23.07
C MET A 192 2.40 -0.20 22.95
N ILE A 193 1.75 -1.17 22.32
CA ILE A 193 2.35 -2.48 22.02
C ILE A 193 2.63 -2.52 20.52
N LEU A 194 3.89 -2.74 20.14
CA LEU A 194 4.32 -2.87 18.75
C LEU A 194 4.58 -4.35 18.42
N PRO A 195 3.74 -4.97 17.56
CA PRO A 195 4.00 -6.29 17.00
C PRO A 195 5.05 -6.19 15.89
N ILE A 196 6.14 -6.94 16.00
CA ILE A 196 7.18 -7.02 14.96
C ILE A 196 7.21 -8.44 14.40
N PRO A 197 6.93 -8.63 13.09
CA PRO A 197 6.98 -9.94 12.47
C PRO A 197 8.43 -10.41 12.33
N LYS A 198 8.68 -11.65 12.74
CA LYS A 198 9.99 -12.30 12.60
C LYS A 198 9.82 -13.80 12.54
N ASN A 199 10.37 -14.44 11.50
CA ASN A 199 10.36 -15.91 11.35
C ASN A 199 8.95 -16.54 11.47
N GLY A 200 7.96 -15.95 10.81
CA GLY A 200 6.59 -16.47 10.78
C GLY A 200 5.81 -16.33 12.11
N LYS A 201 6.25 -15.42 12.99
CA LYS A 201 5.57 -15.08 14.25
C LYS A 201 5.67 -13.60 14.54
N TYR A 202 4.85 -13.12 15.47
CA TYR A 202 4.98 -11.77 16.01
C TYR A 202 5.73 -11.79 17.35
N PHE A 203 6.60 -10.79 17.52
CA PHE A 203 7.25 -10.47 18.79
C PHE A 203 6.70 -9.12 19.24
N TYR A 204 6.34 -9.05 20.51
CA TYR A 204 5.65 -7.88 21.06
C TYR A 204 6.59 -7.04 21.89
N HIS A 205 6.57 -5.73 21.64
CA HIS A 205 7.40 -4.76 22.35
C HIS A 205 6.51 -3.69 22.98
N LEU A 206 6.76 -3.40 24.25
CA LEU A 206 6.21 -2.20 24.88
C LEU A 206 7.00 -1.00 24.39
N VAL A 207 6.34 0.00 23.83
CA VAL A 207 7.03 1.12 23.18
C VAL A 207 6.53 2.49 23.61
N TYR A 208 7.46 3.44 23.67
CA TYR A 208 7.17 4.86 23.57
C TYR A 208 6.97 5.24 22.12
N VAL A 209 5.96 6.05 21.82
CA VAL A 209 5.74 6.66 20.51
C VAL A 209 6.18 8.12 20.58
N ILE A 210 7.25 8.44 19.85
CA ILE A 210 7.86 9.76 19.84
C ILE A 210 7.77 10.33 18.45
N LYS A 211 7.34 11.58 18.35
CA LYS A 211 7.26 12.31 17.08
C LYS A 211 8.18 13.50 17.12
N PHE A 212 8.83 13.78 16.00
CA PHE A 212 9.59 15.02 15.82
C PHE A 212 9.64 15.42 14.35
N LYS A 213 9.95 16.70 14.12
CA LYS A 213 10.15 17.25 12.79
C LYS A 213 11.61 17.56 12.54
N THR A 214 12.01 17.43 11.30
CA THR A 214 13.34 17.86 10.81
C THR A 214 13.23 18.22 9.34
N LYS A 215 14.36 18.54 8.71
CA LYS A 215 14.42 18.81 7.27
C LYS A 215 15.48 17.91 6.66
N ILE A 216 15.09 17.16 5.65
CA ILE A 216 15.97 16.31 4.85
C ILE A 216 16.16 16.93 3.45
N GLU A 217 16.98 16.33 2.61
CA GLU A 217 17.30 16.84 1.28
C GLU A 217 16.06 17.15 0.43
N VAL A 218 15.07 16.25 0.44
CA VAL A 218 13.83 16.40 -0.37
C VAL A 218 12.78 17.31 0.26
N GLY A 219 12.96 17.76 1.50
CA GLY A 219 12.00 18.66 2.15
C GLY A 219 11.81 18.41 3.64
N PRO A 220 10.68 18.88 4.21
CA PRO A 220 10.38 18.66 5.61
C PRO A 220 10.09 17.18 5.87
N ALA A 221 10.60 16.64 6.96
CA ALA A 221 10.31 15.30 7.43
C ALA A 221 9.58 15.33 8.78
N HIS A 222 8.62 14.43 8.96
CA HIS A 222 7.90 14.25 10.22
C HIS A 222 8.03 12.77 10.61
N TYR A 223 8.89 12.51 11.59
CA TYR A 223 9.15 11.14 12.02
C TYR A 223 8.23 10.70 13.15
N VAL A 224 7.77 9.46 13.04
CA VAL A 224 7.20 8.68 14.15
C VAL A 224 8.19 7.59 14.50
N CYS A 225 8.60 7.55 15.76
CA CYS A 225 9.60 6.65 16.30
C CYS A 225 8.97 5.74 17.34
N TYR A 226 9.33 4.47 17.29
CA TYR A 226 8.92 3.47 18.26
C TYR A 226 10.17 3.01 19.01
N VAL A 227 10.25 3.35 20.29
CA VAL A 227 11.40 3.07 21.16
C VAL A 227 10.97 2.07 22.21
N ASP A 228 11.69 0.97 22.32
CA ASP A 228 11.42 -0.08 23.31
C ASP A 228 11.53 0.44 24.74
N ALA A 229 10.45 0.34 25.49
CA ALA A 229 10.35 0.85 26.86
C ALA A 229 11.09 -0.01 27.91
N LYS A 230 11.68 -1.12 27.50
CA LYS A 230 12.48 -2.00 28.38
C LYS A 230 13.98 -1.68 28.30
N ASN A 231 14.49 -1.23 27.13
CA ASN A 231 15.92 -1.12 26.89
C ASN A 231 16.35 0.10 26.06
N ALA A 232 15.44 1.02 25.72
CA ALA A 232 15.67 2.19 24.88
C ALA A 232 16.15 1.88 23.46
N THR A 233 15.92 0.68 22.94
CA THR A 233 16.25 0.39 21.54
C THR A 233 15.27 1.11 20.63
N LEU A 234 15.77 1.89 19.66
CA LEU A 234 14.95 2.43 18.58
C LEU A 234 14.57 1.30 17.62
N LEU A 235 13.32 0.87 17.71
CA LEU A 235 12.80 -0.26 16.93
C LEU A 235 12.39 0.14 15.51
N MET A 236 11.78 1.29 15.36
CA MET A 236 11.36 1.82 14.07
C MET A 236 11.33 3.35 14.10
N ARG A 237 11.72 3.95 12.99
CA ARG A 237 11.53 5.38 12.70
C ARG A 237 11.03 5.52 11.30
N LYS A 238 9.83 6.05 11.14
CA LYS A 238 9.12 6.18 9.86
C LYS A 238 8.82 7.65 9.60
N ASN A 239 9.09 8.11 8.40
CA ASN A 239 8.66 9.41 7.94
C ASN A 239 7.18 9.36 7.52
N GLU A 240 6.34 10.21 8.08
CA GLU A 240 4.91 10.32 7.73
C GLU A 240 4.65 11.26 6.55
N VAL A 241 5.67 12.02 6.12
CA VAL A 241 5.54 12.89 4.94
C VAL A 241 5.66 12.03 3.69
N MET A 242 4.65 12.09 2.85
CA MET A 242 4.69 11.53 1.51
C MET A 242 5.16 12.61 0.55
N TYR A 243 6.31 12.39 -0.08
CA TYR A 243 6.81 13.27 -1.13
C TYR A 243 6.20 12.86 -2.46
N GLU A 244 5.89 13.85 -3.29
CA GLU A 244 5.59 13.57 -4.69
C GLU A 244 6.82 12.89 -5.33
N ALA A 245 6.58 11.81 -6.06
CA ALA A 245 7.65 11.23 -6.87
C ALA A 245 8.13 12.29 -7.85
N PRO A 246 9.45 12.48 -8.03
CA PRO A 246 9.94 13.40 -9.02
C PRO A 246 9.33 13.04 -10.38
N PRO A 247 9.00 14.04 -11.22
CA PRO A 247 8.40 13.79 -12.51
C PRO A 247 9.29 12.84 -13.31
N ALA A 248 8.72 11.76 -13.82
CA ALA A 248 9.46 10.85 -14.67
C ALA A 248 9.75 11.53 -16.02
N ILE A 249 11.02 11.61 -16.38
CA ILE A 249 11.46 12.02 -17.70
C ILE A 249 11.58 10.76 -18.54
N SER A 250 10.79 10.66 -19.58
CA SER A 250 10.82 9.55 -20.53
C SER A 250 11.14 10.07 -21.91
N SER A 251 11.84 9.28 -22.72
CA SER A 251 12.03 9.57 -24.14
C SER A 251 11.35 8.52 -25.00
N VAL A 252 10.73 8.96 -26.08
CA VAL A 252 10.04 8.08 -27.02
C VAL A 252 10.77 8.13 -28.36
N SER A 253 11.20 6.95 -28.82
CA SER A 253 11.86 6.78 -30.12
C SER A 253 11.35 5.51 -30.79
N GLY A 254 11.54 5.42 -32.08
CA GLY A 254 11.18 4.23 -32.86
C GLY A 254 11.82 4.27 -34.25
N ASP A 255 11.71 3.17 -34.96
CA ASP A 255 12.21 3.03 -36.31
C ASP A 255 11.34 3.81 -37.29
N LEU A 256 11.96 4.70 -38.06
CA LEU A 256 11.31 5.47 -39.11
C LEU A 256 11.94 5.20 -40.46
N TYR A 257 11.11 4.92 -41.45
CA TYR A 257 11.53 4.84 -42.85
C TYR A 257 11.35 6.23 -43.49
N THR A 258 12.44 6.99 -43.53
CA THR A 258 12.41 8.41 -43.95
C THR A 258 12.14 8.62 -45.43
N THR A 259 12.39 7.60 -46.25
CA THR A 259 12.26 7.73 -47.71
C THR A 259 11.36 6.67 -48.32
N HIS A 260 11.63 5.39 -48.04
CA HIS A 260 10.91 4.26 -48.64
C HIS A 260 11.00 3.03 -47.74
N PRO A 261 9.96 2.18 -47.62
CA PRO A 261 9.96 0.99 -46.75
C PRO A 261 11.04 -0.06 -47.07
N TYR A 262 11.63 -0.03 -48.27
CA TYR A 262 12.75 -0.90 -48.65
C TYR A 262 14.14 -0.33 -48.29
N ASN A 263 14.20 0.90 -47.82
CA ASN A 263 15.44 1.48 -47.33
C ASN A 263 15.63 1.11 -45.83
N PRO A 264 16.86 1.14 -45.34
CA PRO A 264 17.09 0.95 -43.92
C PRO A 264 16.32 1.97 -43.08
N SER A 265 15.73 1.52 -41.98
CA SER A 265 15.13 2.40 -40.98
C SER A 265 16.20 3.16 -40.22
N SER A 266 15.86 4.34 -39.73
CA SER A 266 16.64 5.07 -38.74
C SER A 266 15.85 5.17 -37.43
N VAL A 267 16.55 5.07 -36.29
CA VAL A 267 15.92 5.30 -34.99
C VAL A 267 15.76 6.79 -34.81
N GLU A 268 14.52 7.26 -34.83
CA GLU A 268 14.20 8.66 -34.67
C GLU A 268 13.44 8.91 -33.37
N LYS A 269 13.60 10.11 -32.82
CA LYS A 269 12.87 10.55 -31.64
C LYS A 269 11.53 11.17 -32.06
N PHE A 270 10.44 10.69 -31.44
CA PHE A 270 9.11 11.20 -31.75
C PHE A 270 8.86 12.54 -31.04
N LYS A 271 8.88 13.59 -31.83
CA LYS A 271 8.60 14.99 -31.42
C LYS A 271 7.10 15.23 -31.37
N HIS A 272 6.65 15.96 -30.34
CA HIS A 272 5.23 16.32 -30.15
C HIS A 272 4.26 15.14 -30.10
N LEU A 273 4.76 13.95 -29.75
CA LEU A 273 3.91 12.77 -29.54
C LEU A 273 3.06 12.95 -28.29
N LYS A 274 1.79 12.64 -28.39
CA LYS A 274 0.85 12.72 -27.27
C LYS A 274 1.02 11.54 -26.32
N ALA A 275 1.25 11.86 -25.05
CA ALA A 275 1.24 10.93 -23.93
C ALA A 275 0.05 11.26 -23.01
N ASN A 276 -0.83 10.32 -22.77
CA ASN A 276 -2.01 10.50 -21.94
C ASN A 276 -1.87 9.74 -20.62
N ASN A 277 -2.16 10.41 -19.51
CA ASN A 277 -2.36 9.76 -18.23
C ASN A 277 -3.85 9.42 -18.08
N PRO A 278 -4.25 8.14 -18.24
CA PRO A 278 -5.66 7.77 -18.21
C PRO A 278 -6.31 7.91 -16.83
N ALA A 279 -5.52 7.96 -15.76
CA ALA A 279 -6.04 8.14 -14.41
C ALA A 279 -6.51 9.60 -14.16
N THR A 280 -5.86 10.58 -14.78
CA THR A 280 -6.18 12.01 -14.62
C THR A 280 -6.83 12.62 -15.86
N GLY A 281 -6.78 11.93 -16.99
CA GLY A 281 -7.21 12.44 -18.29
C GLY A 281 -6.28 13.50 -18.90
N VAL A 282 -5.15 13.84 -18.24
CA VAL A 282 -4.24 14.89 -18.68
C VAL A 282 -3.37 14.38 -19.82
N ASN A 283 -3.20 15.24 -20.84
CA ASN A 283 -2.33 14.99 -21.98
C ASN A 283 -1.01 15.77 -21.83
N TYR A 284 0.07 15.10 -22.16
CA TYR A 284 1.43 15.65 -22.24
C TYR A 284 1.94 15.45 -23.65
N TYR A 285 2.96 16.18 -24.04
CA TYR A 285 3.55 16.08 -25.38
C TYR A 285 5.06 15.99 -25.27
N THR A 286 5.68 15.15 -26.10
CA THR A 286 7.13 15.10 -26.18
C THR A 286 7.69 16.40 -26.77
N ASP A 287 8.85 16.80 -26.28
CA ASP A 287 9.59 17.96 -26.81
C ASP A 287 10.30 17.66 -28.16
N LEU A 288 11.09 18.59 -28.63
CA LEU A 288 11.87 18.44 -29.87
C LEU A 288 12.95 17.36 -29.80
N SER A 289 13.29 16.91 -28.60
CA SER A 289 14.22 15.81 -28.35
C SER A 289 13.51 14.48 -28.08
N GLY A 290 12.16 14.43 -28.22
CA GLY A 290 11.35 13.27 -27.96
C GLY A 290 11.17 12.97 -26.46
N ASN A 291 11.55 13.87 -25.55
CA ASN A 291 11.38 13.70 -24.12
C ASN A 291 10.00 14.23 -23.69
N VAL A 292 9.42 13.59 -22.69
CA VAL A 292 8.21 14.03 -22.02
C VAL A 292 8.39 13.95 -20.52
N THR A 293 7.99 15.00 -19.82
CA THR A 293 8.00 15.06 -18.36
C THR A 293 6.57 14.91 -17.87
N ILE A 294 6.31 13.84 -17.11
CA ILE A 294 4.97 13.50 -16.61
C ILE A 294 5.04 13.36 -15.09
N PRO A 295 4.27 14.14 -14.32
CA PRO A 295 4.12 13.90 -12.89
C PRO A 295 3.46 12.53 -12.69
N LEU A 296 4.19 11.58 -12.15
CA LEU A 296 3.72 10.20 -11.96
C LEU A 296 3.67 9.84 -10.48
N THR A 297 2.56 9.23 -10.08
CA THR A 297 2.53 8.41 -8.88
C THR A 297 2.89 6.97 -9.24
N VAL A 298 3.46 6.24 -8.29
CA VAL A 298 3.86 4.83 -8.50
C VAL A 298 2.69 4.01 -9.03
N GLY A 299 2.90 3.28 -10.12
CA GLY A 299 1.86 2.44 -10.75
C GLY A 299 0.98 3.14 -11.78
N THR A 300 1.24 4.41 -12.09
CA THR A 300 0.49 5.11 -13.14
C THR A 300 0.83 4.54 -14.52
N GLN A 301 -0.22 4.16 -15.27
CA GLN A 301 -0.08 3.77 -16.68
C GLN A 301 -0.07 5.01 -17.56
N ILE A 302 0.82 5.05 -18.54
CA ILE A 302 0.85 6.09 -19.57
C ILE A 302 0.54 5.46 -20.92
N ARG A 303 -0.36 6.10 -21.67
CA ARG A 303 -0.71 5.70 -23.03
C ARG A 303 -0.09 6.67 -24.02
N TYR A 304 0.73 6.16 -24.92
CA TYR A 304 1.22 6.92 -26.06
C TYR A 304 0.31 6.68 -27.26
N LYS A 305 0.01 7.77 -27.99
CA LYS A 305 -0.74 7.71 -29.24
C LYS A 305 0.11 8.31 -30.34
N LEU A 306 0.04 7.77 -31.54
CA LEU A 306 0.59 8.39 -32.78
C LEU A 306 -0.28 9.59 -33.19
N GLU A 307 -0.60 10.41 -32.23
CA GLU A 307 -1.36 11.65 -32.30
C GLU A 307 -0.50 12.74 -31.70
N GLY A 308 -0.30 13.82 -32.36
CA GLY A 308 0.50 14.94 -31.91
C GLY A 308 -0.22 16.28 -32.17
N LEU A 309 0.49 17.38 -31.91
CA LEU A 309 -0.06 18.72 -32.15
C LEU A 309 -0.40 18.98 -33.63
N TYR A 310 0.24 18.25 -34.55
CA TYR A 310 0.17 18.50 -36.01
C TYR A 310 -0.25 17.24 -36.79
N SER A 311 -0.51 16.12 -36.17
CA SER A 311 -0.85 14.86 -36.83
C SER A 311 -1.74 13.99 -35.97
N ASP A 312 -2.71 13.36 -36.59
CA ASP A 312 -3.53 12.31 -36.01
C ASP A 312 -3.48 11.09 -36.96
N VAL A 313 -2.93 9.98 -36.49
CA VAL A 313 -2.91 8.74 -37.26
C VAL A 313 -4.06 7.88 -36.78
N GLN A 314 -5.13 7.88 -37.60
CA GLN A 314 -6.27 7.00 -37.35
C GLN A 314 -6.06 5.66 -38.03
N THR A 315 -6.13 4.57 -37.30
CA THR A 315 -6.23 3.23 -37.86
C THR A 315 -7.68 3.00 -38.28
N ASN A 316 -7.92 2.89 -39.57
CA ASN A 316 -9.25 2.53 -40.07
C ASN A 316 -9.62 1.12 -39.60
N GLY A 317 -10.38 1.04 -38.51
CA GLY A 317 -11.31 -0.04 -38.25
C GLY A 317 -10.82 -1.32 -37.60
N ASN A 318 -9.61 -1.41 -37.06
CA ASN A 318 -9.24 -2.54 -36.18
C ASN A 318 -8.60 -2.03 -34.91
N THR A 319 -9.35 -2.05 -33.82
CA THR A 319 -8.80 -2.09 -32.46
C THR A 319 -8.10 -3.44 -32.29
N PRO A 320 -6.84 -3.48 -31.77
CA PRO A 320 -6.23 -4.73 -31.37
C PRO A 320 -6.95 -5.36 -30.17
#